data_77143cf152c8f7995a02cccb0f6839d5
#
_entry.id   77143cf152c8f7995a02cccb0f6839d5
#
_cell.length_a   1.000
_cell.length_b   1.000
_cell.length_c   1.000
_cell.angle_alpha   90.00
_cell.angle_beta   90.00
_cell.angle_gamma   90.00
#
_symmetry.space_group_name_H-M   'P 1'
#
loop_
_entity.id
_entity.type
_entity.pdbx_description
1 polymer ?
#
loop_
_entity_poly.entity_id
_entity_poly.type
_entity_poly.pdbx_seq_one_letter_code
_entity_poly.pdbx_strand_id
1 'polypeptide(L)'
;ESFIENNALNYSKSYIIDTIVPKVENAIRYIKSFGITPDKIDVKQAAQWIQNNYQKQTRTYTKEDLKTFLGFFVAAYQSYEDSKVDTIDYSDMLLTFLEKHRGDKFKHVLVDEMQDMNEIEAKIVEMVSETIFLVGDVKQAIFGFQGGSTKNFEKFQKNCNSLMLSTNRRSTQEILDYSKQVFLNGKFQTRIMLP
;
A
#
# COMPACT_ATOMS: atom_id res chain seq x y z
N GLU A 1 -5.74 18.29 -13.94
CA GLU A 1 -5.26 19.21 -14.95
C GLU A 1 -5.45 20.67 -14.50
N SER A 2 -6.67 21.13 -14.26
CA SER A 2 -6.99 22.50 -13.82
C SER A 2 -6.29 22.96 -12.53
N PHE A 3 -6.06 22.05 -11.58
CA PHE A 3 -5.39 22.38 -10.32
C PHE A 3 -3.89 22.72 -10.53
N ILE A 4 -3.22 21.99 -11.42
CA ILE A 4 -1.79 22.20 -11.72
C ILE A 4 -1.60 23.47 -12.57
N GLU A 5 -2.50 23.72 -13.50
CA GLU A 5 -2.50 24.93 -14.34
C GLU A 5 -2.69 26.21 -13.49
N ASN A 6 -3.53 26.14 -12.45
CA ASN A 6 -3.81 27.27 -11.56
C ASN A 6 -2.70 27.57 -10.55
N ASN A 7 -1.76 26.63 -10.31
CA ASN A 7 -0.71 26.77 -9.30
C ASN A 7 0.70 27.01 -9.88
N ALA A 8 0.80 27.47 -11.14
CA ALA A 8 2.02 28.01 -11.77
C ALA A 8 3.27 27.11 -11.66
N LEU A 9 3.11 25.80 -11.81
CA LEU A 9 4.25 24.93 -11.98
C LEU A 9 4.79 25.15 -13.40
N ASN A 10 6.03 25.64 -13.53
CA ASN A 10 6.72 25.92 -14.80
C ASN A 10 7.07 24.63 -15.58
N TYR A 11 6.15 23.71 -15.68
CA TYR A 11 6.30 22.48 -16.44
C TYR A 11 5.45 22.53 -17.71
N SER A 12 5.93 21.87 -18.76
CA SER A 12 5.11 21.72 -19.96
C SER A 12 3.86 20.88 -19.66
N LYS A 13 2.76 21.16 -20.36
CA LYS A 13 1.50 20.41 -20.22
C LYS A 13 1.71 18.90 -20.43
N SER A 14 2.51 18.52 -21.41
CA SER A 14 2.87 17.13 -21.68
C SER A 14 3.59 16.48 -20.48
N TYR A 15 4.58 17.15 -19.89
CA TYR A 15 5.28 16.63 -18.72
C TYR A 15 4.35 16.44 -17.51
N ILE A 16 3.40 17.34 -17.32
CA ILE A 16 2.40 17.24 -16.26
C ILE A 16 1.55 15.98 -16.47
N ILE A 17 0.97 15.83 -17.68
CA ILE A 17 0.07 14.71 -17.99
C ILE A 17 0.81 13.38 -17.98
N ASP A 18 1.97 13.31 -18.63
CA ASP A 18 2.66 12.04 -18.85
C ASP A 18 3.49 11.58 -17.64
N THR A 19 3.88 12.51 -16.76
CA THR A 19 4.82 12.19 -15.66
C THR A 19 4.26 12.48 -14.29
N ILE A 20 3.66 13.66 -14.05
CA ILE A 20 3.24 14.06 -12.71
C ILE A 20 1.91 13.40 -12.35
N VAL A 21 0.92 13.47 -13.22
CA VAL A 21 -0.43 12.94 -12.96
C VAL A 21 -0.38 11.45 -12.59
N PRO A 22 0.28 10.55 -13.34
CA PRO A 22 0.35 9.14 -12.98
C PRO A 22 1.02 8.89 -11.61
N LYS A 23 2.02 9.71 -11.25
CA LYS A 23 2.68 9.59 -9.94
C LYS A 23 1.75 10.00 -8.80
N VAL A 24 0.99 11.07 -8.99
CA VAL A 24 0.00 11.53 -8.01
C VAL A 24 -1.13 10.52 -7.85
N GLU A 25 -1.66 10.00 -8.96
CA GLU A 25 -2.69 8.94 -8.93
C GLU A 25 -2.20 7.68 -8.20
N ASN A 26 -0.98 7.23 -8.49
CA ASN A 26 -0.41 6.08 -7.80
C ASN A 26 -0.22 6.34 -6.29
N ALA A 27 0.20 7.56 -5.92
CA ALA A 27 0.33 7.95 -4.52
C ALA A 27 -1.03 8.02 -3.83
N ILE A 28 -2.07 8.52 -4.49
CA ILE A 28 -3.45 8.54 -3.99
C ILE A 28 -3.92 7.10 -3.74
N ARG A 29 -3.80 6.22 -4.72
CA ARG A 29 -4.18 4.79 -4.58
C ARG A 29 -3.45 4.14 -3.42
N TYR A 30 -2.15 4.38 -3.31
CA TYR A 30 -1.32 3.83 -2.24
C TYR A 30 -1.78 4.30 -0.85
N ILE A 31 -1.96 5.61 -0.66
CA ILE A 31 -2.42 6.15 0.63
C ILE A 31 -3.84 5.69 0.96
N LYS A 32 -4.69 5.63 -0.04
CA LYS A 32 -6.07 5.18 0.09
C LYS A 32 -6.17 3.70 0.48
N SER A 33 -5.22 2.87 0.06
CA SER A 33 -5.16 1.46 0.46
C SER A 33 -4.91 1.24 1.96
N PHE A 34 -4.51 2.29 2.69
CA PHE A 34 -4.43 2.31 4.16
C PHE A 34 -5.69 2.90 4.83
N GLY A 35 -6.69 3.30 4.06
CA GLY A 35 -7.90 3.95 4.57
C GLY A 35 -7.69 5.41 4.98
N ILE A 36 -6.67 6.05 4.41
CA ILE A 36 -6.36 7.46 4.68
C ILE A 36 -7.02 8.32 3.60
N THR A 37 -7.97 9.14 4.01
CA THR A 37 -8.68 10.13 3.20
C THR A 37 -7.99 11.50 3.31
N PRO A 38 -8.22 12.47 2.38
CA PRO A 38 -7.54 13.77 2.39
C PRO A 38 -7.64 14.51 3.72
N ASP A 39 -8.81 14.47 4.36
CA ASP A 39 -9.10 15.11 5.64
C ASP A 39 -8.31 14.53 6.83
N LYS A 40 -7.80 13.31 6.70
CA LYS A 40 -6.99 12.63 7.73
C LYS A 40 -5.48 12.93 7.61
N ILE A 41 -5.06 13.66 6.59
CA ILE A 41 -3.64 13.94 6.35
C ILE A 41 -3.22 15.23 7.08
N ASP A 42 -2.51 15.08 8.19
CA ASP A 42 -1.81 16.23 8.82
C ASP A 42 -0.50 16.50 8.08
N VAL A 43 -0.52 17.54 7.24
CA VAL A 43 0.63 17.96 6.40
C VAL A 43 1.86 18.28 7.24
N LYS A 44 1.70 18.87 8.45
CA LYS A 44 2.83 19.22 9.31
C LYS A 44 3.50 17.99 9.91
N GLN A 45 2.69 17.06 10.41
CA GLN A 45 3.15 15.77 10.92
C GLN A 45 3.81 14.93 9.83
N ALA A 46 3.17 14.84 8.66
CA ALA A 46 3.70 14.10 7.51
C ALA A 46 5.04 14.66 7.04
N ALA A 47 5.18 15.98 6.91
CA ALA A 47 6.44 16.62 6.54
C ALA A 47 7.56 16.31 7.56
N GLN A 48 7.26 16.40 8.84
CA GLN A 48 8.21 16.10 9.90
C GLN A 48 8.63 14.63 9.88
N TRP A 49 7.67 13.73 9.69
CA TRP A 49 7.94 12.30 9.62
C TRP A 49 8.82 11.93 8.41
N ILE A 50 8.53 12.50 7.23
CA ILE A 50 9.33 12.30 6.01
C ILE A 50 10.77 12.81 6.26
N GLN A 51 10.91 13.99 6.80
CA GLN A 51 12.24 14.55 7.07
C GLN A 51 13.06 13.68 8.02
N ASN A 52 12.43 13.16 9.08
CA ASN A 52 13.12 12.33 10.08
C ASN A 52 13.51 10.93 9.53
N ASN A 53 12.67 10.34 8.69
CA ASN A 53 12.86 8.96 8.24
C ASN A 53 13.58 8.83 6.89
N TYR A 54 13.59 9.89 6.09
CA TYR A 54 14.17 9.90 4.73
C TYR A 54 15.22 10.99 4.55
N GLN A 55 16.00 11.30 5.58
CA GLN A 55 17.01 12.37 5.56
C GLN A 55 17.98 12.29 4.37
N LYS A 56 18.36 11.09 3.95
CA LYS A 56 19.26 10.92 2.80
C LYS A 56 18.63 11.35 1.48
N GLN A 57 17.34 11.09 1.32
CA GLN A 57 16.57 11.40 0.12
C GLN A 57 16.06 12.84 0.11
N THR A 58 15.89 13.45 1.30
CA THR A 58 15.32 14.79 1.46
C THR A 58 16.37 15.86 1.72
N ARG A 59 17.66 15.57 1.54
CA ARG A 59 18.76 16.52 1.83
C ARG A 59 18.63 17.89 1.15
N THR A 60 18.01 17.90 -0.04
CA THR A 60 17.81 19.09 -0.85
C THR A 60 16.50 19.82 -0.56
N TYR A 61 15.63 19.24 0.27
CA TYR A 61 14.33 19.83 0.58
C TYR A 61 14.26 20.29 2.01
N THR A 62 13.83 21.53 2.21
CA THR A 62 13.53 22.07 3.54
C THR A 62 12.22 21.48 4.06
N LYS A 63 11.98 21.64 5.36
CA LYS A 63 10.70 21.25 5.96
C LYS A 63 9.52 22.02 5.32
N GLU A 64 9.77 23.27 4.91
CA GLU A 64 8.77 24.10 4.26
C GLU A 64 8.47 23.64 2.84
N ASP A 65 9.50 23.23 2.09
CA ASP A 65 9.30 22.62 0.76
C ASP A 65 8.45 21.35 0.85
N LEU A 66 8.71 20.49 1.86
CA LEU A 66 7.94 19.28 2.08
C LEU A 66 6.48 19.58 2.44
N LYS A 67 6.22 20.61 3.26
CA LYS A 67 4.85 21.02 3.57
C LYS A 67 4.13 21.55 2.35
N THR A 68 4.81 22.38 1.56
CA THR A 68 4.26 22.92 0.32
C THR A 68 3.89 21.79 -0.63
N PHE A 69 4.81 20.85 -0.87
CA PHE A 69 4.56 19.68 -1.72
C PHE A 69 3.38 18.83 -1.21
N LEU A 70 3.36 18.53 0.10
CA LEU A 70 2.26 17.75 0.70
C LEU A 70 0.93 18.51 0.65
N GLY A 71 0.95 19.82 0.80
CA GLY A 71 -0.23 20.66 0.62
C GLY A 71 -0.82 20.53 -0.78
N PHE A 72 0.04 20.58 -1.81
CA PHE A 72 -0.36 20.32 -3.20
C PHE A 72 -0.93 18.91 -3.39
N PHE A 73 -0.26 17.91 -2.81
CA PHE A 73 -0.72 16.53 -2.90
C PHE A 73 -2.11 16.35 -2.27
N VAL A 74 -2.33 16.89 -1.07
CA VAL A 74 -3.63 16.80 -0.38
C VAL A 74 -4.72 17.51 -1.19
N ALA A 75 -4.43 18.70 -1.74
CA ALA A 75 -5.39 19.42 -2.58
C ALA A 75 -5.71 18.67 -3.89
N ALA A 76 -4.70 18.04 -4.52
CA ALA A 76 -4.91 17.20 -5.70
C ALA A 76 -5.74 15.96 -5.36
N TYR A 77 -5.50 15.35 -4.20
CA TYR A 77 -6.26 14.21 -3.72
C TYR A 77 -7.73 14.62 -3.44
N GLN A 78 -7.95 15.75 -2.78
CA GLN A 78 -9.31 16.27 -2.55
C GLN A 78 -10.03 16.51 -3.88
N SER A 79 -9.36 17.17 -4.84
CA SER A 79 -9.91 17.40 -6.17
C SER A 79 -10.24 16.10 -6.92
N TYR A 80 -9.42 15.05 -6.74
CA TYR A 80 -9.72 13.72 -7.28
C TYR A 80 -11.00 13.14 -6.64
N GLU A 81 -11.13 13.21 -5.32
CA GLU A 81 -12.34 12.73 -4.64
C GLU A 81 -13.59 13.52 -5.07
N ASP A 82 -13.48 14.85 -5.14
CA ASP A 82 -14.61 15.74 -5.54
C ASP A 82 -15.03 15.53 -7.01
N SER A 83 -14.11 15.08 -7.86
CA SER A 83 -14.40 14.83 -9.28
C SER A 83 -15.21 13.54 -9.51
N LYS A 84 -15.35 12.69 -8.52
CA LYS A 84 -16.09 11.43 -8.60
C LYS A 84 -17.58 11.66 -8.37
N VAL A 85 -18.27 12.13 -9.42
CA VAL A 85 -19.72 12.24 -9.43
C VAL A 85 -20.28 10.90 -9.94
N ASP A 86 -21.05 10.21 -9.11
CA ASP A 86 -21.68 8.91 -9.44
C ASP A 86 -20.69 7.77 -9.80
N THR A 87 -19.42 7.92 -9.43
CA THR A 87 -18.39 6.88 -9.66
C THR A 87 -17.63 6.58 -8.39
N ILE A 88 -17.14 5.35 -8.27
CA ILE A 88 -16.30 4.90 -7.16
C ILE A 88 -15.12 4.12 -7.72
N ASP A 89 -13.97 4.25 -7.09
CA ASP A 89 -12.82 3.39 -7.36
C ASP A 89 -12.83 2.13 -6.47
N TYR A 90 -11.90 1.19 -6.73
CA TYR A 90 -11.82 -0.06 -5.96
C TYR A 90 -11.60 0.18 -4.46
N SER A 91 -10.80 1.18 -4.09
CA SER A 91 -10.57 1.50 -2.69
C SER A 91 -11.83 2.06 -2.02
N ASP A 92 -12.65 2.83 -2.75
CA ASP A 92 -13.95 3.32 -2.25
C ASP A 92 -14.91 2.18 -1.97
N MET A 93 -14.91 1.14 -2.82
CA MET A 93 -15.74 -0.05 -2.59
C MET A 93 -15.39 -0.70 -1.25
N LEU A 94 -14.09 -0.91 -1.00
CA LEU A 94 -13.60 -1.52 0.23
C LEU A 94 -13.88 -0.64 1.46
N LEU A 95 -13.62 0.66 1.36
CA LEU A 95 -13.91 1.62 2.43
C LEU A 95 -15.39 1.71 2.74
N THR A 96 -16.23 1.79 1.71
CA THR A 96 -17.68 1.81 1.87
C THR A 96 -18.19 0.53 2.51
N PHE A 97 -17.61 -0.61 2.12
CA PHE A 97 -17.94 -1.89 2.75
C PHE A 97 -17.61 -1.87 4.25
N LEU A 98 -16.40 -1.42 4.63
CA LEU A 98 -16.00 -1.30 6.04
C LEU A 98 -16.95 -0.41 6.85
N GLU A 99 -17.40 0.70 6.26
CA GLU A 99 -18.27 1.65 6.94
C GLU A 99 -19.71 1.16 7.09
N LYS A 100 -20.22 0.50 6.04
CA LYS A 100 -21.65 0.18 5.95
C LYS A 100 -22.00 -1.27 6.31
N HIS A 101 -21.04 -2.17 6.28
CA HIS A 101 -21.32 -3.58 6.58
C HIS A 101 -21.79 -3.74 8.03
N ARG A 102 -22.95 -4.37 8.19
CA ARG A 102 -23.58 -4.69 9.49
C ARG A 102 -24.16 -6.12 9.49
N GLY A 103 -23.70 -6.91 8.53
CA GLY A 103 -24.14 -8.29 8.36
C GLY A 103 -23.48 -9.26 9.36
N ASP A 104 -23.97 -10.49 9.32
CA ASP A 104 -23.41 -11.57 10.12
C ASP A 104 -22.00 -11.95 9.64
N LYS A 105 -21.22 -12.50 10.55
CA LYS A 105 -19.91 -13.04 10.22
C LYS A 105 -20.01 -14.38 9.53
N PHE A 106 -19.10 -14.63 8.60
CA PHE A 106 -18.89 -15.97 8.07
C PHE A 106 -18.18 -16.84 9.11
N LYS A 107 -18.65 -18.06 9.27
CA LYS A 107 -18.06 -19.01 10.21
C LYS A 107 -16.58 -19.28 9.89
N HIS A 108 -16.26 -19.39 8.60
CA HIS A 108 -14.90 -19.61 8.12
C HIS A 108 -14.63 -18.70 6.92
N VAL A 109 -13.51 -17.98 6.96
CA VAL A 109 -12.99 -17.18 5.85
C VAL A 109 -11.62 -17.73 5.48
N LEU A 110 -11.44 -18.06 4.21
CA LEU A 110 -10.18 -18.54 3.65
C LEU A 110 -9.59 -17.43 2.77
N VAL A 111 -8.34 -17.10 3.02
CA VAL A 111 -7.59 -16.09 2.26
C VAL A 111 -6.38 -16.74 1.64
N ASP A 112 -6.28 -16.63 0.33
CA ASP A 112 -5.08 -17.02 -0.43
C ASP A 112 -4.23 -15.78 -0.74
N GLU A 113 -2.94 -15.98 -0.98
CA GLU A 113 -1.96 -14.92 -1.29
C GLU A 113 -1.97 -13.76 -0.27
N MET A 114 -2.10 -14.08 1.00
CA MET A 114 -2.26 -13.08 2.07
C MET A 114 -1.13 -12.04 2.14
N GLN A 115 0.05 -12.32 1.59
CA GLN A 115 1.18 -11.39 1.55
C GLN A 115 0.90 -10.16 0.68
N ASP A 116 -0.06 -10.24 -0.24
CA ASP A 116 -0.43 -9.15 -1.14
C ASP A 116 -1.59 -8.30 -0.59
N MET A 117 -2.17 -8.73 0.52
CA MET A 117 -3.32 -8.08 1.16
C MET A 117 -2.94 -6.72 1.74
N ASN A 118 -3.69 -5.70 1.39
CA ASN A 118 -3.54 -4.36 1.95
C ASN A 118 -4.22 -4.22 3.33
N GLU A 119 -4.04 -3.07 3.97
CA GLU A 119 -4.55 -2.82 5.33
C GLU A 119 -6.09 -2.83 5.39
N ILE A 120 -6.76 -2.34 4.35
CA ILE A 120 -8.24 -2.32 4.30
C ILE A 120 -8.77 -3.73 4.15
N GLU A 121 -8.19 -4.51 3.26
CA GLU A 121 -8.56 -5.92 3.03
C GLU A 121 -8.37 -6.75 4.31
N ALA A 122 -7.25 -6.53 5.02
CA ALA A 122 -7.00 -7.18 6.30
C ALA A 122 -8.10 -6.86 7.34
N LYS A 123 -8.51 -5.60 7.43
CA LYS A 123 -9.62 -5.17 8.31
C LYS A 123 -10.95 -5.79 7.90
N ILE A 124 -11.23 -5.89 6.60
CA ILE A 124 -12.44 -6.55 6.09
C ILE A 124 -12.46 -8.01 6.51
N VAL A 125 -11.36 -8.73 6.29
CA VAL A 125 -11.25 -10.15 6.66
C VAL A 125 -11.51 -10.34 8.15
N GLU A 126 -10.90 -9.53 9.03
CA GLU A 126 -11.13 -9.59 10.47
C GLU A 126 -12.59 -9.26 10.85
N MET A 127 -13.20 -8.32 10.16
CA MET A 127 -14.57 -7.89 10.44
C MET A 127 -15.61 -8.95 10.07
N VAL A 128 -15.43 -9.62 8.93
CA VAL A 128 -16.43 -10.56 8.41
C VAL A 128 -16.24 -12.00 8.85
N SER A 129 -15.21 -12.32 9.63
CA SER A 129 -14.88 -13.71 9.97
C SER A 129 -15.06 -14.02 11.45
N GLU A 130 -15.53 -15.25 11.75
CA GLU A 130 -15.39 -15.86 13.08
C GLU A 130 -14.06 -16.61 13.18
N THR A 131 -13.69 -17.34 12.13
CA THR A 131 -12.44 -18.09 12.03
C THR A 131 -11.78 -17.77 10.69
N ILE A 132 -10.47 -17.53 10.71
CA ILE A 132 -9.68 -17.19 9.53
C ILE A 132 -8.68 -18.31 9.24
N PHE A 133 -8.60 -18.71 7.98
CA PHE A 133 -7.54 -19.56 7.44
C PHE A 133 -6.79 -18.81 6.36
N LEU A 134 -5.48 -18.62 6.54
CA LEU A 134 -4.65 -17.79 5.69
C LEU A 134 -3.58 -18.64 5.03
N VAL A 135 -3.37 -18.43 3.74
CA VAL A 135 -2.27 -19.02 2.97
C VAL A 135 -1.46 -17.90 2.34
N GLY A 136 -0.14 -17.98 2.40
CA GLY A 136 0.73 -16.99 1.79
C GLY A 136 2.20 -17.27 2.02
N ASP A 137 3.03 -16.56 1.28
CA ASP A 137 4.48 -16.62 1.40
C ASP A 137 5.06 -15.20 1.42
N VAL A 138 5.55 -14.77 2.56
CA VAL A 138 6.13 -13.42 2.74
C VAL A 138 7.28 -13.13 1.78
N LYS A 139 7.97 -14.16 1.28
CA LYS A 139 9.06 -14.02 0.28
C LYS A 139 8.55 -13.66 -1.12
N GLN A 140 7.24 -13.90 -1.37
CA GLN A 140 6.58 -13.54 -2.62
C GLN A 140 5.86 -12.18 -2.55
N ALA A 141 5.98 -11.45 -1.45
CA ALA A 141 5.38 -10.11 -1.27
C ALA A 141 6.03 -9.07 -2.18
N ILE A 142 5.59 -9.00 -3.44
CA ILE A 142 6.11 -8.07 -4.45
C ILE A 142 5.17 -6.87 -4.69
N PHE A 143 3.95 -6.91 -4.19
CA PHE A 143 2.93 -5.87 -4.38
C PHE A 143 2.91 -4.79 -3.28
N GLY A 144 4.05 -4.55 -2.63
CA GLY A 144 4.18 -3.47 -1.63
C GLY A 144 3.81 -2.07 -2.17
N PHE A 145 3.95 -1.85 -3.48
CA PHE A 145 3.55 -0.60 -4.15
C PHE A 145 2.03 -0.42 -4.27
N GLN A 146 1.25 -1.48 -4.08
CA GLN A 146 -0.22 -1.45 -4.04
C GLN A 146 -0.77 -1.44 -2.61
N GLY A 147 0.11 -1.27 -1.61
CA GLY A 147 -0.28 -1.27 -0.20
C GLY A 147 -0.22 -2.63 0.47
N GLY A 148 0.22 -3.68 -0.24
CA GLY A 148 0.55 -4.98 0.35
C GLY A 148 1.58 -4.80 1.47
N SER A 149 1.34 -5.36 2.63
CA SER A 149 2.14 -5.10 3.82
C SER A 149 2.54 -6.39 4.53
N THR A 150 3.84 -6.60 4.63
CA THR A 150 4.40 -7.67 5.49
C THR A 150 3.98 -7.54 6.96
N LYS A 151 3.58 -6.32 7.40
CA LYS A 151 3.05 -6.10 8.75
C LYS A 151 1.73 -6.84 8.98
N ASN A 152 0.88 -6.95 7.96
CA ASN A 152 -0.34 -7.74 8.05
C ASN A 152 0.00 -9.22 8.23
N PHE A 153 0.99 -9.72 7.48
CA PHE A 153 1.47 -11.09 7.65
C PHE A 153 1.96 -11.34 9.08
N GLU A 154 2.83 -10.48 9.59
CA GLU A 154 3.35 -10.57 10.95
C GLU A 154 2.24 -10.49 12.01
N LYS A 155 1.25 -9.61 11.81
CA LYS A 155 0.09 -9.46 12.69
C LYS A 155 -0.71 -10.75 12.79
N PHE A 156 -1.05 -11.35 11.65
CA PHE A 156 -1.80 -12.59 11.62
C PHE A 156 -0.98 -13.77 12.14
N GLN A 157 0.31 -13.86 11.78
CA GLN A 157 1.19 -14.92 12.26
C GLN A 157 1.29 -14.97 13.78
N LYS A 158 1.30 -13.82 14.46
CA LYS A 158 1.31 -13.76 15.93
C LYS A 158 0.04 -14.26 16.57
N ASN A 159 -1.07 -14.20 15.88
CA ASN A 159 -2.41 -14.49 16.42
C ASN A 159 -3.00 -15.81 15.91
N CYS A 160 -2.31 -16.51 15.01
CA CYS A 160 -2.77 -17.75 14.39
C CYS A 160 -1.80 -18.90 14.66
N ASN A 161 -2.31 -20.13 14.64
CA ASN A 161 -1.46 -21.32 14.62
C ASN A 161 -0.79 -21.42 13.24
N SER A 162 0.52 -21.30 13.19
CA SER A 162 1.28 -21.33 11.94
C SER A 162 1.71 -22.74 11.57
N LEU A 163 1.45 -23.14 10.34
CA LEU A 163 1.92 -24.38 9.74
C LEU A 163 2.77 -24.04 8.51
N MET A 164 3.81 -24.83 8.28
CA MET A 164 4.70 -24.62 7.15
C MET A 164 4.52 -25.73 6.11
N LEU A 165 4.29 -25.35 4.85
CA LEU A 165 4.37 -26.27 3.72
C LEU A 165 5.80 -26.27 3.18
N SER A 166 6.59 -27.28 3.55
CA SER A 166 8.03 -27.36 3.23
C SER A 166 8.33 -28.09 1.91
N THR A 167 7.38 -28.86 1.38
CA THR A 167 7.60 -29.64 0.16
C THR A 167 7.17 -28.85 -1.07
N ASN A 168 8.14 -28.53 -1.93
CA ASN A 168 7.82 -27.95 -3.24
C ASN A 168 7.38 -29.07 -4.22
N ARG A 169 6.22 -28.82 -4.85
CA ARG A 169 5.64 -29.74 -5.85
C ARG A 169 5.42 -29.07 -7.22
N ARG A 170 5.94 -27.84 -7.38
CA ARG A 170 5.74 -27.02 -8.60
C ARG A 170 6.98 -26.97 -9.48
N SER A 171 8.16 -26.77 -8.88
CA SER A 171 9.39 -26.51 -9.60
C SER A 171 10.37 -27.66 -9.46
N THR A 172 11.25 -27.84 -10.46
CA THR A 172 12.37 -28.79 -10.38
C THR A 172 13.43 -28.31 -9.39
N GLN A 173 14.33 -29.20 -8.97
CA GLN A 173 15.38 -28.86 -8.02
C GLN A 173 16.33 -27.78 -8.58
N GLU A 174 16.63 -27.82 -9.87
CA GLU A 174 17.52 -26.84 -10.52
C GLU A 174 16.92 -25.43 -10.47
N ILE A 175 15.61 -25.29 -10.68
CA ILE A 175 14.92 -24.00 -10.56
C ILE A 175 14.95 -23.48 -9.13
N LEU A 176 14.75 -24.37 -8.15
CA LEU A 176 14.83 -24.00 -6.74
C LEU A 176 16.24 -23.53 -6.36
N ASP A 177 17.26 -24.26 -6.78
CA ASP A 177 18.65 -23.93 -6.47
C ASP A 177 19.07 -22.60 -7.10
N TYR A 178 18.65 -22.36 -8.35
CA TYR A 178 18.88 -21.08 -9.00
C TYR A 178 18.15 -19.92 -8.30
N SER A 179 16.90 -20.10 -7.99
CA SER A 179 16.10 -19.10 -7.28
C SER A 179 16.68 -18.77 -5.90
N LYS A 180 17.17 -19.79 -5.19
CA LYS A 180 17.87 -19.63 -3.91
C LYS A 180 19.15 -18.82 -4.05
N GLN A 181 19.94 -19.05 -5.09
CA GLN A 181 21.16 -18.27 -5.35
C GLN A 181 20.82 -16.80 -5.64
N VAL A 182 19.83 -16.54 -6.48
CA VAL A 182 19.36 -15.17 -6.77
C VAL A 182 18.90 -14.47 -5.49
N PHE A 183 18.12 -15.16 -4.67
CA PHE A 183 17.61 -14.61 -3.41
C PHE A 183 18.75 -14.33 -2.42
N LEU A 184 19.72 -15.23 -2.27
CA LEU A 184 20.83 -15.07 -1.34
C LEU A 184 21.85 -14.01 -1.80
N ASN A 185 22.06 -13.86 -3.10
CA ASN A 185 23.01 -12.91 -3.69
C ASN A 185 22.37 -11.54 -3.98
N GLY A 186 21.05 -11.45 -3.97
CA GLY A 186 20.33 -10.20 -4.20
C GLY A 186 20.42 -9.26 -3.01
N LYS A 187 20.37 -7.95 -3.27
CA LYS A 187 20.30 -6.89 -2.25
C LYS A 187 19.03 -6.93 -1.38
N PHE A 188 18.22 -7.95 -1.54
CA PHE A 188 16.98 -8.20 -0.78
C PHE A 188 17.23 -8.77 0.63
N GLN A 189 18.48 -9.14 0.95
CA GLN A 189 18.84 -9.74 2.24
C GLN A 189 18.60 -8.87 3.47
N THR A 190 18.40 -7.56 3.29
CA THR A 190 18.40 -6.64 4.44
C THR A 190 17.04 -6.38 5.06
N ARG A 191 15.95 -6.95 4.56
CA ARG A 191 14.60 -6.68 5.10
C ARG A 191 13.69 -7.88 5.35
N ILE A 192 14.11 -9.07 4.98
CA ILE A 192 13.34 -10.29 5.25
C ILE A 192 14.17 -11.12 6.21
N MET A 193 13.89 -10.99 7.49
CA MET A 193 14.44 -11.93 8.47
C MET A 193 13.84 -13.30 8.17
N LEU A 194 14.70 -14.20 7.71
CA LEU A 194 14.39 -15.62 7.68
C LEU A 194 14.36 -16.12 9.12
N PRO A 195 13.41 -16.99 9.49
CA PRO A 195 13.53 -17.73 10.73
C PRO A 195 14.75 -18.63 10.73
#